data_c0cb6822a649e7f2d42456ec19837c9d
#
_entry.id   c0cb6822a649e7f2d42456ec19837c9d
#
_cell.length_a   1.000
_cell.length_b   1.000
_cell.length_c   1.000
_cell.angle_alpha   90.00
_cell.angle_beta   90.00
_cell.angle_gamma   90.00
#
_symmetry.space_group_name_H-M   'P 1'
#
loop_
_entity.id
_entity.type
_entity.pdbx_description
1 polymer ?
#
loop_
_entity_poly.entity_id
_entity_poly.type
_entity_poly.pdbx_seq_one_letter_code
_entity_poly.pdbx_strand_id
1 'polypeptide(L)'
;MAQRMGLYLQDKHDIKYELQIAQYAEEKGFSEIWQADTRLARDCIVMMSALLTHTSRIKIGSGVLPIYTRNPAVIAASWSTMWELAGLTPDGESRVMLGLGAWWEPIASRVGADRRSPLKAMRENIEAIRALFTMEEISYEGEFVQLDHVKLDVAYGSTDPRNIPIYIGATGPKMLQLSGEICDGPVLNYVVSTDYIKDAVGQVEIGAQRSGREISAIDRPELLACSLSDDD
;
A
#
# COMPACT_ATOMS: atom_id res chain seq x y z
N MET A 1 -1.86 20.53 -13.43
CA MET A 1 -1.77 19.91 -12.09
C MET A 1 -0.32 19.89 -11.68
N ALA A 2 0.02 20.26 -10.44
CA ALA A 2 1.37 20.10 -9.94
C ALA A 2 1.74 18.60 -9.98
N GLN A 3 2.96 18.29 -10.43
CA GLN A 3 3.44 16.92 -10.48
C GLN A 3 3.58 16.41 -9.03
N ARG A 4 2.87 15.33 -8.69
CA ARG A 4 2.95 14.68 -7.38
C ARG A 4 4.28 13.92 -7.30
N MET A 5 5.05 14.16 -6.26
CA MET A 5 6.32 13.49 -6.00
C MET A 5 6.25 12.74 -4.68
N GLY A 6 6.68 11.49 -4.70
CA GLY A 6 6.83 10.64 -3.52
C GLY A 6 8.27 10.24 -3.29
N LEU A 7 8.58 9.86 -2.05
CA LEU A 7 9.85 9.27 -1.66
C LEU A 7 9.66 7.78 -1.39
N TYR A 8 10.56 6.92 -1.87
CA TYR A 8 10.57 5.50 -1.59
C TYR A 8 11.75 5.13 -0.68
N LEU A 9 11.45 4.68 0.54
CA LEU A 9 12.44 4.27 1.54
C LEU A 9 12.68 2.76 1.48
N GLN A 10 13.94 2.36 1.30
CA GLN A 10 14.38 0.96 1.10
C GLN A 10 15.24 0.40 2.24
N ASP A 11 15.14 0.94 3.45
CA ASP A 11 15.90 0.45 4.62
C ASP A 11 17.44 0.48 4.43
N LYS A 12 17.96 1.49 3.72
CA LYS A 12 19.40 1.63 3.44
C LYS A 12 20.15 2.53 4.44
N HIS A 13 19.41 3.25 5.28
CA HIS A 13 19.93 4.18 6.27
C HIS A 13 19.54 3.75 7.69
N ASP A 14 20.17 4.33 8.70
CA ASP A 14 19.67 4.16 10.05
C ASP A 14 18.29 4.84 10.23
N ILE A 15 17.52 4.34 11.19
CA ILE A 15 16.13 4.76 11.38
C ILE A 15 16.03 6.26 11.68
N LYS A 16 16.93 6.81 12.49
CA LYS A 16 16.89 8.22 12.86
C LYS A 16 17.15 9.12 11.66
N TYR A 17 18.04 8.71 10.77
CA TYR A 17 18.31 9.44 9.54
C TYR A 17 17.13 9.36 8.57
N GLU A 18 16.46 8.20 8.44
CA GLU A 18 15.25 8.09 7.63
C GLU A 18 14.10 8.97 8.14
N LEU A 19 13.96 9.14 9.46
CA LEU A 19 12.99 10.08 10.03
C LEU A 19 13.33 11.55 9.67
N GLN A 20 14.62 11.91 9.67
CA GLN A 20 15.07 13.26 9.23
C GLN A 20 14.81 13.46 7.72
N ILE A 21 15.07 12.44 6.88
CA ILE A 21 14.76 12.48 5.45
C ILE A 21 13.26 12.72 5.24
N ALA A 22 12.40 12.04 6.01
CA ALA A 22 10.96 12.18 5.90
C ALA A 22 10.49 13.62 6.24
N GLN A 23 11.01 14.20 7.31
CA GLN A 23 10.73 15.59 7.67
C GLN A 23 11.21 16.57 6.60
N TYR A 24 12.42 16.37 6.08
CA TYR A 24 12.96 17.16 5.00
C TYR A 24 12.13 17.04 3.71
N ALA A 25 11.71 15.83 3.35
CA ALA A 25 10.83 15.62 2.19
C ALA A 25 9.49 16.37 2.36
N GLU A 26 8.88 16.32 3.55
CA GLU A 26 7.67 17.07 3.86
C GLU A 26 7.88 18.60 3.74
N GLU A 27 9.01 19.13 4.22
CA GLU A 27 9.38 20.55 4.08
C GLU A 27 9.57 20.95 2.62
N LYS A 28 10.12 20.06 1.79
CA LYS A 28 10.33 20.27 0.36
C LYS A 28 9.10 20.06 -0.51
N GLY A 29 7.95 19.71 0.10
CA GLY A 29 6.67 19.59 -0.60
C GLY A 29 6.46 18.25 -1.30
N PHE A 30 7.19 17.21 -0.90
CA PHE A 30 6.82 15.84 -1.29
C PHE A 30 5.45 15.50 -0.73
N SER A 31 4.64 14.82 -1.52
CA SER A 31 3.25 14.51 -1.17
C SER A 31 3.11 13.19 -0.41
N GLU A 32 4.06 12.27 -0.59
CA GLU A 32 3.96 10.93 -0.04
C GLU A 32 5.31 10.26 0.20
N ILE A 33 5.31 9.29 1.12
CA ILE A 33 6.43 8.39 1.37
C ILE A 33 5.91 6.96 1.30
N TRP A 34 6.62 6.11 0.57
CA TRP A 34 6.37 4.68 0.50
C TRP A 34 7.47 3.93 1.23
N GLN A 35 7.11 3.22 2.30
CA GLN A 35 8.03 2.43 3.12
C GLN A 35 8.07 0.99 2.62
N ALA A 36 9.25 0.53 2.22
CA ALA A 36 9.44 -0.87 1.83
C ALA A 36 9.16 -1.85 2.98
N ASP A 37 8.61 -3.01 2.64
CA ASP A 37 8.55 -4.20 3.49
C ASP A 37 9.05 -5.40 2.69
N THR A 38 10.35 -5.49 2.52
CA THR A 38 10.98 -6.52 1.72
C THR A 38 12.12 -7.19 2.49
N ARG A 39 12.46 -8.39 2.10
CA ARG A 39 13.66 -9.11 2.56
C ARG A 39 13.83 -9.26 4.08
N LEU A 40 12.76 -9.04 4.86
CA LEU A 40 12.80 -9.05 6.34
C LEU A 40 13.85 -8.07 6.92
N ALA A 41 14.10 -6.96 6.22
CA ALA A 41 15.03 -5.93 6.69
C ALA A 41 14.42 -5.13 7.84
N ARG A 42 13.22 -4.58 7.61
CA ARG A 42 12.43 -3.88 8.64
C ARG A 42 10.95 -4.18 8.43
N ASP A 43 10.21 -4.14 9.52
CA ASP A 43 8.76 -4.18 9.51
C ASP A 43 8.22 -2.80 9.11
N CYS A 44 7.42 -2.75 8.05
CA CYS A 44 6.91 -1.48 7.53
C CYS A 44 5.95 -0.80 8.50
N ILE A 45 5.16 -1.55 9.29
CA ILE A 45 4.19 -0.98 10.24
C ILE A 45 4.91 -0.19 11.33
N VAL A 46 6.00 -0.75 11.87
CA VAL A 46 6.83 -0.07 12.88
C VAL A 46 7.43 1.22 12.30
N MET A 47 7.99 1.13 11.09
CA MET A 47 8.57 2.30 10.42
C MET A 47 7.53 3.35 10.06
N MET A 48 6.39 2.94 9.48
CA MET A 48 5.30 3.86 9.13
C MET A 48 4.76 4.57 10.37
N SER A 49 4.59 3.89 11.50
CA SER A 49 4.16 4.50 12.76
C SER A 49 5.14 5.57 13.23
N ALA A 50 6.45 5.31 13.13
CA ALA A 50 7.47 6.28 13.47
C ALA A 50 7.45 7.49 12.50
N LEU A 51 7.34 7.26 11.20
CA LEU A 51 7.23 8.31 10.18
C LEU A 51 6.00 9.19 10.40
N LEU A 52 4.84 8.60 10.69
CA LEU A 52 3.58 9.31 10.95
C LEU A 52 3.67 10.25 12.16
N THR A 53 4.40 9.85 13.20
CA THR A 53 4.58 10.68 14.41
C THR A 53 5.63 11.79 14.23
N HIS A 54 6.50 11.69 13.22
CA HIS A 54 7.54 12.69 12.94
C HIS A 54 7.17 13.64 11.78
N THR A 55 6.02 13.42 11.14
CA THR A 55 5.49 14.24 10.04
C THR A 55 4.06 14.67 10.34
N SER A 56 3.54 15.67 9.63
CA SER A 56 2.22 16.27 9.91
C SER A 56 1.26 16.32 8.73
N ARG A 57 1.73 16.24 7.49
CA ARG A 57 0.94 16.43 6.27
C ARG A 57 1.14 15.35 5.22
N ILE A 58 2.40 14.88 5.08
CA ILE A 58 2.79 13.92 4.05
C ILE A 58 2.07 12.58 4.27
N LYS A 59 1.65 11.95 3.18
CA LYS A 59 1.03 10.62 3.21
C LYS A 59 2.11 9.54 3.36
N ILE A 60 1.82 8.51 4.13
CA ILE A 60 2.74 7.39 4.37
C ILE A 60 2.05 6.08 3.95
N GLY A 61 2.70 5.33 3.07
CA GLY A 61 2.20 4.06 2.56
C GLY A 61 3.20 2.92 2.68
N SER A 62 2.71 1.68 2.73
CA SER A 62 3.56 0.50 2.56
C SER A 62 3.87 0.25 1.09
N GLY A 63 5.13 0.06 0.74
CA GLY A 63 5.56 -0.12 -0.63
C GLY A 63 6.35 -1.41 -0.87
N VAL A 64 5.82 -2.62 -0.72
CA VAL A 64 4.46 -3.03 -0.33
C VAL A 64 4.50 -4.12 0.74
N LEU A 65 3.46 -4.20 1.59
CA LEU A 65 3.34 -5.24 2.61
C LEU A 65 2.95 -6.59 1.97
N PRO A 66 3.68 -7.70 2.24
CA PRO A 66 3.27 -9.02 1.77
C PRO A 66 1.99 -9.51 2.48
N ILE A 67 0.98 -9.94 1.70
CA ILE A 67 -0.30 -10.44 2.24
C ILE A 67 -0.17 -11.71 3.10
N TYR A 68 0.91 -12.45 2.95
CA TYR A 68 1.12 -13.73 3.64
C TYR A 68 1.76 -13.60 5.02
N THR A 69 2.17 -12.42 5.41
CA THR A 69 2.86 -12.20 6.69
C THR A 69 1.91 -11.95 7.84
N ARG A 70 0.65 -11.57 7.56
CA ARG A 70 -0.36 -11.26 8.57
C ARG A 70 -1.77 -11.61 8.08
N ASN A 71 -2.65 -11.96 9.03
CA ASN A 71 -4.07 -12.10 8.74
C ASN A 71 -4.66 -10.75 8.28
N PRO A 72 -5.59 -10.71 7.31
CA PRO A 72 -6.20 -9.47 6.81
C PRO A 72 -6.91 -8.65 7.91
N ALA A 73 -7.51 -9.28 8.91
CA ALA A 73 -8.10 -8.56 10.03
C ALA A 73 -7.04 -7.83 10.87
N VAL A 74 -5.86 -8.45 11.05
CA VAL A 74 -4.73 -7.81 11.75
C VAL A 74 -4.15 -6.67 10.91
N ILE A 75 -4.08 -6.82 9.58
CA ILE A 75 -3.68 -5.74 8.68
C ILE A 75 -4.67 -4.58 8.80
N ALA A 76 -5.97 -4.84 8.72
CA ALA A 76 -7.00 -3.82 8.85
C ALA A 76 -6.93 -3.09 10.20
N ALA A 77 -6.75 -3.81 11.30
CA ALA A 77 -6.60 -3.23 12.63
C ALA A 77 -5.35 -2.33 12.72
N SER A 78 -4.21 -2.78 12.16
CA SER A 78 -2.97 -1.99 12.16
C SER A 78 -3.13 -0.69 11.38
N TRP A 79 -3.75 -0.73 10.18
CA TRP A 79 -3.99 0.46 9.37
C TRP A 79 -5.04 1.38 9.99
N SER A 80 -6.10 0.85 10.60
CA SER A 80 -7.06 1.65 11.37
C SER A 80 -6.37 2.39 12.54
N THR A 81 -5.48 1.72 13.27
CA THR A 81 -4.71 2.35 14.35
C THR A 81 -3.78 3.45 13.82
N MET A 82 -3.06 3.19 12.72
CA MET A 82 -2.22 4.21 12.09
C MET A 82 -3.04 5.38 11.55
N TRP A 83 -4.25 5.15 11.07
CA TRP A 83 -5.16 6.20 10.62
C TRP A 83 -5.57 7.12 11.79
N GLU A 84 -5.89 6.58 12.96
CA GLU A 84 -6.14 7.38 14.18
C GLU A 84 -4.89 8.18 14.59
N LEU A 85 -3.72 7.54 14.57
CA LEU A 85 -2.45 8.17 14.92
C LEU A 85 -2.09 9.34 13.99
N ALA A 86 -2.34 9.17 12.69
CA ALA A 86 -1.93 10.11 11.66
C ALA A 86 -2.87 11.30 11.50
N GLY A 87 -4.17 11.10 11.70
CA GLY A 87 -5.20 12.04 11.28
C GLY A 87 -5.33 12.14 9.75
N LEU A 88 -5.92 13.23 9.30
CA LEU A 88 -6.17 13.51 7.89
C LEU A 88 -5.18 14.55 7.35
N THR A 89 -5.04 14.57 6.03
CA THR A 89 -4.37 15.67 5.32
C THR A 89 -5.17 16.97 5.45
N PRO A 90 -4.60 18.15 5.13
CA PRO A 90 -5.35 19.41 5.09
C PRO A 90 -6.59 19.36 4.18
N ASP A 91 -6.58 18.52 3.15
CA ASP A 91 -7.69 18.33 2.20
C ASP A 91 -8.70 17.28 2.66
N GLY A 92 -8.54 16.74 3.88
CA GLY A 92 -9.45 15.75 4.47
C GLY A 92 -9.26 14.30 4.00
N GLU A 93 -8.16 14.00 3.32
CA GLU A 93 -7.84 12.65 2.88
C GLU A 93 -7.05 11.86 3.95
N SER A 94 -7.05 10.54 3.87
CA SER A 94 -6.20 9.70 4.72
C SER A 94 -4.71 10.01 4.51
N ARG A 95 -3.96 10.18 5.61
CA ARG A 95 -2.51 10.22 5.56
C ARG A 95 -1.87 8.84 5.47
N VAL A 96 -2.65 7.79 5.63
CA VAL A 96 -2.17 6.40 5.58
C VAL A 96 -2.63 5.75 4.28
N MET A 97 -1.74 5.02 3.61
CA MET A 97 -2.01 4.26 2.40
C MET A 97 -1.60 2.79 2.62
N LEU A 98 -2.37 1.85 2.08
CA LEU A 98 -2.08 0.42 2.17
C LEU A 98 -1.62 -0.11 0.81
N GLY A 99 -0.33 -0.36 0.64
CA GLY A 99 0.20 -1.10 -0.49
C GLY A 99 0.43 -2.56 -0.14
N LEU A 100 -0.19 -3.47 -0.88
CA LEU A 100 -0.11 -4.91 -0.70
C LEU A 100 0.68 -5.60 -1.82
N GLY A 101 1.37 -6.69 -1.50
CA GLY A 101 2.15 -7.46 -2.46
C GLY A 101 2.01 -8.95 -2.29
N ALA A 102 2.22 -9.69 -3.39
CA ALA A 102 2.19 -11.16 -3.38
C ALA A 102 3.55 -11.79 -2.98
N TRP A 103 4.48 -10.97 -2.51
CA TRP A 103 5.83 -11.35 -2.14
C TRP A 103 6.60 -12.03 -3.28
N TRP A 104 7.75 -12.65 -3.01
CA TRP A 104 8.63 -13.25 -4.00
C TRP A 104 9.36 -14.47 -3.45
N GLU A 105 9.81 -15.33 -4.35
CA GLU A 105 10.66 -16.49 -4.01
C GLU A 105 12.15 -16.11 -4.08
N PRO A 106 13.02 -16.74 -3.26
CA PRO A 106 12.71 -17.85 -2.34
C PRO A 106 12.34 -17.43 -0.91
N ILE A 107 12.17 -16.12 -0.61
CA ILE A 107 11.97 -15.66 0.78
C ILE A 107 10.65 -16.21 1.35
N ALA A 108 9.58 -16.19 0.56
CA ALA A 108 8.27 -16.66 1.00
C ALA A 108 8.30 -18.14 1.43
N SER A 109 8.89 -19.00 0.60
CA SER A 109 9.07 -20.43 0.94
C SER A 109 9.92 -20.65 2.19
N ARG A 110 10.99 -19.85 2.36
CA ARG A 110 11.89 -19.97 3.51
C ARG A 110 11.24 -19.62 4.85
N VAL A 111 10.19 -18.83 4.84
CA VAL A 111 9.42 -18.48 6.04
C VAL A 111 8.08 -19.24 6.14
N GLY A 112 7.87 -20.23 5.27
CA GLY A 112 6.68 -21.08 5.30
C GLY A 112 5.42 -20.42 4.76
N ALA A 113 5.53 -19.34 3.99
CA ALA A 113 4.37 -18.70 3.37
C ALA A 113 3.84 -19.53 2.20
N ASP A 114 2.54 -19.81 2.22
CA ASP A 114 1.85 -20.50 1.13
C ASP A 114 1.41 -19.50 0.06
N ARG A 115 2.14 -19.48 -1.07
CA ARG A 115 1.86 -18.59 -2.20
C ARG A 115 1.02 -19.23 -3.32
N ARG A 116 0.28 -20.29 -3.04
CA ARG A 116 -0.66 -20.85 -4.03
C ARG A 116 -1.67 -19.78 -4.45
N SER A 117 -2.00 -19.74 -5.73
CA SER A 117 -3.02 -18.84 -6.30
C SER A 117 -2.91 -17.37 -5.83
N PRO A 118 -1.76 -16.69 -6.04
CA PRO A 118 -1.53 -15.37 -5.47
C PRO A 118 -2.55 -14.31 -5.91
N LEU A 119 -3.14 -14.46 -7.10
CA LEU A 119 -4.16 -13.54 -7.59
C LEU A 119 -5.46 -13.66 -6.78
N LYS A 120 -5.88 -14.89 -6.47
CA LYS A 120 -7.09 -15.15 -5.67
C LYS A 120 -6.87 -14.74 -4.22
N ALA A 121 -5.72 -15.12 -3.64
CA ALA A 121 -5.35 -14.71 -2.29
C ALA A 121 -5.31 -13.19 -2.12
N MET A 122 -4.77 -12.46 -3.11
CA MET A 122 -4.73 -11.00 -3.12
C MET A 122 -6.15 -10.41 -3.13
N ARG A 123 -7.03 -10.91 -4.01
CA ARG A 123 -8.43 -10.46 -4.08
C ARG A 123 -9.13 -10.64 -2.73
N GLU A 124 -9.08 -11.84 -2.17
CA GLU A 124 -9.75 -12.16 -0.91
C GLU A 124 -9.25 -11.29 0.26
N ASN A 125 -7.92 -11.05 0.34
CA ASN A 125 -7.36 -10.16 1.34
C ASN A 125 -7.87 -8.72 1.19
N ILE A 126 -7.88 -8.18 -0.03
CA ILE A 126 -8.32 -6.80 -0.27
C ILE A 126 -9.81 -6.62 0.03
N GLU A 127 -10.65 -7.56 -0.44
CA GLU A 127 -12.08 -7.52 -0.20
C GLU A 127 -12.40 -7.57 1.30
N ALA A 128 -11.75 -8.47 2.05
CA ALA A 128 -11.92 -8.58 3.49
C ALA A 128 -11.44 -7.33 4.24
N ILE A 129 -10.28 -6.76 3.86
CA ILE A 129 -9.75 -5.53 4.46
C ILE A 129 -10.68 -4.35 4.18
N ARG A 130 -11.17 -4.18 2.94
CA ARG A 130 -12.13 -3.12 2.60
C ARG A 130 -13.42 -3.25 3.39
N ALA A 131 -13.94 -4.48 3.53
CA ALA A 131 -15.12 -4.73 4.33
C ALA A 131 -14.90 -4.34 5.81
N LEU A 132 -13.75 -4.68 6.40
CA LEU A 132 -13.41 -4.27 7.78
C LEU A 132 -13.24 -2.75 7.93
N PHE A 133 -12.76 -2.05 6.91
CA PHE A 133 -12.64 -0.58 6.92
C PHE A 133 -13.99 0.14 6.93
N THR A 134 -15.11 -0.54 6.66
CA THR A 134 -16.45 0.03 6.89
C THR A 134 -16.77 0.22 8.36
N MET A 135 -15.99 -0.38 9.27
CA MET A 135 -16.18 -0.44 10.72
C MET A 135 -17.42 -1.23 11.16
N GLU A 136 -18.05 -1.94 10.24
CA GLU A 136 -19.16 -2.86 10.53
C GLU A 136 -18.67 -4.27 10.87
N GLU A 137 -19.53 -5.08 11.52
CA GLU A 137 -19.27 -6.51 11.68
C GLU A 137 -19.41 -7.22 10.34
N ILE A 138 -18.42 -8.02 9.97
CA ILE A 138 -18.40 -8.76 8.71
C ILE A 138 -18.09 -10.23 8.91
N SER A 139 -18.61 -11.05 8.01
CA SER A 139 -18.14 -12.42 7.75
C SER A 139 -17.65 -12.51 6.31
N TYR A 140 -16.56 -13.23 6.08
CA TYR A 140 -15.98 -13.45 4.75
C TYR A 140 -15.61 -14.92 4.59
N GLU A 141 -16.10 -15.57 3.55
CA GLU A 141 -15.92 -17.00 3.28
C GLU A 141 -15.15 -17.19 1.96
N GLY A 142 -13.83 -17.21 2.03
CA GLY A 142 -12.93 -17.45 0.91
C GLY A 142 -12.12 -18.73 1.06
N GLU A 143 -11.30 -19.04 0.07
CA GLU A 143 -10.35 -20.15 0.12
C GLU A 143 -9.13 -19.83 1.01
N PHE A 144 -8.66 -18.60 0.96
CA PHE A 144 -7.45 -18.11 1.66
C PHE A 144 -7.79 -17.25 2.87
N VAL A 145 -8.96 -16.64 2.88
CA VAL A 145 -9.43 -15.75 3.96
C VAL A 145 -10.77 -16.26 4.47
N GLN A 146 -10.82 -16.51 5.76
CA GLN A 146 -12.06 -16.87 6.47
C GLN A 146 -12.17 -15.99 7.70
N LEU A 147 -13.23 -15.19 7.79
CA LEU A 147 -13.57 -14.34 8.92
C LEU A 147 -15.02 -14.64 9.32
N ASP A 148 -15.26 -14.79 10.61
CA ASP A 148 -16.58 -15.10 11.15
C ASP A 148 -16.93 -14.09 12.24
N HIS A 149 -17.92 -13.23 11.97
CA HIS A 149 -18.40 -12.18 12.89
C HIS A 149 -17.26 -11.28 13.42
N VAL A 150 -16.41 -10.77 12.52
CA VAL A 150 -15.27 -9.93 12.88
C VAL A 150 -15.61 -8.45 12.69
N LYS A 151 -15.27 -7.64 13.67
CA LYS A 151 -15.38 -6.18 13.65
C LYS A 151 -14.07 -5.55 14.14
N LEU A 152 -13.71 -4.40 13.57
CA LEU A 152 -12.68 -3.56 14.17
C LEU A 152 -13.27 -2.86 15.39
N ASP A 153 -12.82 -3.26 16.59
CA ASP A 153 -13.28 -2.66 17.84
C ASP A 153 -12.44 -1.44 18.17
N VAL A 154 -13.11 -0.31 18.41
CA VAL A 154 -12.48 0.96 18.73
C VAL A 154 -12.95 1.37 20.13
N ALA A 155 -12.05 1.26 21.10
CA ALA A 155 -12.37 1.62 22.50
C ALA A 155 -12.49 3.14 22.68
N TYR A 156 -11.71 3.91 21.91
CA TYR A 156 -11.71 5.37 21.91
C TYR A 156 -11.54 5.87 20.47
N GLY A 157 -12.26 6.92 20.10
CA GLY A 157 -12.13 7.54 18.79
C GLY A 157 -13.34 7.35 17.89
N SER A 158 -13.18 7.67 16.61
CA SER A 158 -14.26 7.60 15.62
C SER A 158 -14.51 6.17 15.15
N THR A 159 -15.78 5.83 15.02
CA THR A 159 -16.27 4.61 14.34
C THR A 159 -16.63 4.87 12.88
N ASP A 160 -16.27 6.04 12.34
CA ASP A 160 -16.46 6.34 10.92
C ASP A 160 -15.66 5.38 10.04
N PRO A 161 -16.12 5.10 8.82
CA PRO A 161 -15.40 4.28 7.86
C PRO A 161 -13.97 4.80 7.60
N ARG A 162 -13.01 3.88 7.53
CA ARG A 162 -11.60 4.20 7.25
C ARG A 162 -11.39 4.30 5.74
N ASN A 163 -11.46 5.52 5.19
CA ASN A 163 -11.22 5.78 3.76
C ASN A 163 -9.71 5.68 3.43
N ILE A 164 -9.11 4.51 3.66
CA ILE A 164 -7.70 4.24 3.42
C ILE A 164 -7.54 3.70 2.00
N PRO A 165 -6.79 4.37 1.13
CA PRO A 165 -6.53 3.88 -0.22
C PRO A 165 -5.71 2.59 -0.19
N ILE A 166 -6.09 1.63 -1.05
CA ILE A 166 -5.42 0.32 -1.17
C ILE A 166 -4.79 0.19 -2.55
N TYR A 167 -3.50 -0.14 -2.56
CA TYR A 167 -2.69 -0.34 -3.76
C TYR A 167 -2.14 -1.75 -3.84
N ILE A 168 -1.81 -2.22 -5.04
CA ILE A 168 -1.09 -3.49 -5.25
C ILE A 168 0.24 -3.23 -5.93
N GLY A 169 1.33 -3.75 -5.37
CA GLY A 169 2.59 -3.91 -6.08
C GLY A 169 2.43 -4.98 -7.15
N ALA A 170 2.27 -4.57 -8.40
CA ALA A 170 1.93 -5.46 -9.52
C ALA A 170 2.93 -5.33 -10.67
N THR A 171 3.34 -6.48 -11.23
CA THR A 171 4.23 -6.54 -12.40
C THR A 171 3.63 -7.36 -13.55
N GLY A 172 2.78 -8.32 -13.25
CA GLY A 172 2.17 -9.19 -14.26
C GLY A 172 0.75 -8.72 -14.66
N PRO A 173 0.32 -9.02 -15.90
CA PRO A 173 -0.91 -8.47 -16.47
C PRO A 173 -2.16 -8.77 -15.63
N LYS A 174 -2.31 -9.97 -15.10
CA LYS A 174 -3.49 -10.34 -14.28
C LYS A 174 -3.55 -9.58 -12.96
N MET A 175 -2.40 -9.30 -12.32
CA MET A 175 -2.35 -8.54 -11.07
C MET A 175 -2.58 -7.06 -11.33
N LEU A 176 -2.09 -6.52 -12.46
CA LEU A 176 -2.38 -5.16 -12.94
C LEU A 176 -3.87 -4.99 -13.25
N GLN A 177 -4.51 -5.98 -13.90
CA GLN A 177 -5.96 -5.96 -14.11
C GLN A 177 -6.72 -5.99 -12.79
N LEU A 178 -6.30 -6.83 -11.83
CA LEU A 178 -6.91 -6.87 -10.50
C LEU A 178 -6.80 -5.52 -9.79
N SER A 179 -5.65 -4.83 -9.89
CA SER A 179 -5.49 -3.51 -9.28
C SER A 179 -6.47 -2.48 -9.85
N GLY A 180 -6.69 -2.48 -11.16
CA GLY A 180 -7.68 -1.63 -11.81
C GLY A 180 -9.13 -1.96 -11.42
N GLU A 181 -9.40 -3.23 -11.17
CA GLU A 181 -10.74 -3.72 -10.87
C GLU A 181 -11.19 -3.38 -9.44
N ILE A 182 -10.34 -3.59 -8.42
CA ILE A 182 -10.76 -3.52 -7.01
C ILE A 182 -9.93 -2.57 -6.13
N CYS A 183 -8.84 -1.97 -6.64
CA CYS A 183 -7.95 -1.11 -5.83
C CYS A 183 -8.01 0.35 -6.26
N ASP A 184 -7.34 1.19 -5.49
CA ASP A 184 -7.13 2.60 -5.84
C ASP A 184 -6.03 2.76 -6.88
N GLY A 185 -5.16 1.76 -7.02
CA GLY A 185 -4.21 1.66 -8.11
C GLY A 185 -3.11 0.60 -7.93
N PRO A 186 -2.27 0.38 -8.94
CA PRO A 186 -1.02 -0.34 -8.80
C PRO A 186 0.09 0.58 -8.26
N VAL A 187 1.07 0.02 -7.54
CA VAL A 187 2.42 0.59 -7.42
C VAL A 187 3.26 -0.04 -8.50
N LEU A 188 3.63 0.74 -9.52
CA LEU A 188 4.42 0.28 -10.66
C LEU A 188 5.90 0.21 -10.28
N ASN A 189 6.59 -0.82 -10.78
CA ASN A 189 7.95 -1.12 -10.36
C ASN A 189 8.98 -0.19 -11.03
N TYR A 190 10.15 -0.07 -10.41
CA TYR A 190 11.29 0.69 -10.94
C TYR A 190 12.10 -0.12 -11.97
N VAL A 191 12.95 0.58 -12.75
CA VAL A 191 13.83 -0.01 -13.78
C VAL A 191 13.03 -0.78 -14.85
N VAL A 192 11.94 -0.18 -15.30
CA VAL A 192 11.09 -0.72 -16.38
C VAL A 192 11.10 0.24 -17.58
N SER A 193 10.82 -0.30 -18.76
CA SER A 193 10.77 0.52 -19.99
C SER A 193 9.46 1.30 -20.09
N THR A 194 9.48 2.39 -20.85
CA THR A 194 8.28 3.15 -21.18
C THR A 194 7.21 2.32 -21.90
N ASP A 195 7.62 1.32 -22.70
CA ASP A 195 6.68 0.44 -23.36
C ASP A 195 6.00 -0.52 -22.38
N TYR A 196 6.75 -1.02 -21.39
CA TYR A 196 6.14 -1.77 -20.27
C TYR A 196 5.12 -0.91 -19.52
N ILE A 197 5.42 0.36 -19.22
CA ILE A 197 4.47 1.24 -18.52
C ILE A 197 3.20 1.45 -19.33
N LYS A 198 3.30 1.64 -20.65
CA LYS A 198 2.12 1.76 -21.53
C LYS A 198 1.26 0.49 -21.50
N ASP A 199 1.89 -0.69 -21.59
CA ASP A 199 1.19 -1.97 -21.48
C ASP A 199 0.55 -2.13 -20.09
N ALA A 200 1.29 -1.84 -19.03
CA ALA A 200 0.79 -1.91 -17.67
C ALA A 200 -0.45 -1.02 -17.45
N VAL A 201 -0.43 0.21 -17.95
CA VAL A 201 -1.60 1.11 -17.92
C VAL A 201 -2.78 0.51 -18.68
N GLY A 202 -2.55 -0.08 -19.86
CA GLY A 202 -3.58 -0.79 -20.64
C GLY A 202 -4.18 -1.98 -19.84
N GLN A 203 -3.35 -2.73 -19.12
CA GLN A 203 -3.85 -3.82 -18.25
C GLN A 203 -4.70 -3.30 -17.09
N VAL A 204 -4.30 -2.19 -16.48
CA VAL A 204 -5.09 -1.53 -15.41
C VAL A 204 -6.44 -1.06 -15.96
N GLU A 205 -6.45 -0.47 -17.15
CA GLU A 205 -7.68 -0.03 -17.82
C GLU A 205 -8.66 -1.18 -18.08
N ILE A 206 -8.15 -2.34 -18.55
CA ILE A 206 -8.98 -3.56 -18.71
C ILE A 206 -9.63 -3.95 -17.38
N GLY A 207 -8.89 -3.87 -16.29
CA GLY A 207 -9.42 -4.15 -14.94
C GLY A 207 -10.47 -3.13 -14.51
N ALA A 208 -10.21 -1.84 -14.70
CA ALA A 208 -11.13 -0.75 -14.38
C ALA A 208 -12.47 -0.92 -15.14
N GLN A 209 -12.41 -1.20 -16.43
CA GLN A 209 -13.60 -1.42 -17.27
C GLN A 209 -14.46 -2.58 -16.78
N ARG A 210 -13.87 -3.68 -16.27
CA ARG A 210 -14.62 -4.81 -15.70
C ARG A 210 -15.49 -4.43 -14.49
N SER A 211 -15.06 -3.43 -13.73
CA SER A 211 -15.79 -2.91 -12.57
C SER A 211 -16.56 -1.62 -12.87
N GLY A 212 -16.63 -1.20 -14.14
CA GLY A 212 -17.33 0.01 -14.55
C GLY A 212 -16.64 1.31 -14.10
N ARG A 213 -15.32 1.26 -13.87
CA ARG A 213 -14.52 2.41 -13.43
C ARG A 213 -13.77 3.01 -14.61
N GLU A 214 -13.60 4.33 -14.58
CA GLU A 214 -12.76 5.04 -15.52
C GLU A 214 -11.30 4.97 -15.10
N ILE A 215 -10.36 4.82 -16.07
CA ILE A 215 -8.92 4.80 -15.81
C ILE A 215 -8.42 6.07 -15.10
N SER A 216 -9.09 7.20 -15.30
CA SER A 216 -8.79 8.47 -14.63
C SER A 216 -9.02 8.45 -13.12
N ALA A 217 -9.86 7.55 -12.62
CA ALA A 217 -10.11 7.33 -11.20
C ALA A 217 -9.09 6.38 -10.53
N ILE A 218 -8.19 5.78 -11.32
CA ILE A 218 -7.16 4.85 -10.84
C ILE A 218 -5.83 5.60 -10.73
N ASP A 219 -5.29 5.67 -9.53
CA ASP A 219 -3.95 6.23 -9.31
C ASP A 219 -2.85 5.27 -9.80
N ARG A 220 -1.72 5.80 -10.26
CA ARG A 220 -0.65 4.98 -10.86
C ARG A 220 0.72 5.49 -10.45
N PRO A 221 1.06 5.41 -9.15
CA PRO A 221 2.41 5.74 -8.71
C PRO A 221 3.43 4.80 -9.34
N GLU A 222 4.52 5.37 -9.84
CA GLU A 222 5.64 4.65 -10.40
C GLU A 222 6.89 4.90 -9.57
N LEU A 223 7.61 3.83 -9.25
CA LEU A 223 8.90 3.90 -8.58
C LEU A 223 10.00 4.24 -9.59
N LEU A 224 10.78 5.27 -9.30
CA LEU A 224 11.92 5.67 -10.11
C LEU A 224 13.22 5.46 -9.34
N ALA A 225 14.20 4.83 -9.98
CA ALA A 225 15.57 4.79 -9.44
C ALA A 225 16.28 6.08 -9.81
N CYS A 226 16.72 6.85 -8.81
CA CYS A 226 17.46 8.09 -8.99
C CYS A 226 18.83 7.96 -8.35
N SER A 227 19.84 8.52 -9.01
CA SER A 227 21.18 8.75 -8.45
C SER A 227 21.59 10.16 -8.78
N LEU A 228 22.17 10.84 -7.80
CA LEU A 228 22.80 12.14 -7.98
C LEU A 228 24.31 11.96 -7.78
N SER A 229 25.10 12.59 -8.64
CA SER A 229 26.56 12.68 -8.52
C SER A 229 26.95 14.13 -8.76
N ASP A 230 27.95 14.59 -8.02
CA ASP A 230 28.61 15.89 -8.28
C ASP A 230 29.73 15.74 -9.33
N ASP A 231 30.00 14.51 -9.79
CA ASP A 231 30.94 14.23 -10.86
C ASP A 231 30.19 14.23 -12.21
N ASP A 232 30.70 15.04 -13.17
CA ASP A 232 30.23 15.12 -14.55
C ASP A 232 30.56 13.85 -15.37
#